data_ada00a7af49fa0e17987db20f8b94a26
#
_entry.id   ada00a7af49fa0e17987db20f8b94a26
#
_cell.length_a   1.000
_cell.length_b   1.000
_cell.length_c   1.000
_cell.angle_alpha   90.00
_cell.angle_beta   90.00
_cell.angle_gamma   90.00
#
_symmetry.space_group_name_H-M   'P 1'
#
loop_
_entity.id
_entity.type
_entity.pdbx_description
1 polymer ?
#
loop_
_entity_poly.entity_id
_entity_poly.type
_entity_poly.pdbx_seq_one_letter_code
_entity_poly.pdbx_strand_id
1 'polypeptide(L)'
;MASSTDKTGVDPRLTAAVQDADPQQFPVREGEDPWTQEELDEVRSTLQEEAARLHTEVAEAEQDLAELMRDYGDGAGDDQADAGSATLEREQELSLANNSRELLQQVTHALERIADGTYGNCESCGQPIGKMRLQAFPRATLCLTCKQKQERR
;
A
#
# COMPACT_ATOMS: atom_id res chain seq x y z
N MET A 1 9.11 -22.20 16.47
CA MET A 1 9.65 -22.01 15.11
C MET A 1 9.70 -20.53 14.80
N ALA A 2 10.89 -20.01 14.56
CA ALA A 2 11.04 -18.60 14.23
C ALA A 2 10.40 -18.31 12.87
N SER A 3 9.39 -17.47 12.84
CA SER A 3 8.90 -16.91 11.60
C SER A 3 9.99 -15.98 11.07
N SER A 4 10.73 -16.44 10.06
CA SER A 4 11.64 -15.55 9.37
C SER A 4 10.80 -14.54 8.59
N THR A 5 10.58 -13.40 9.19
CA THR A 5 10.09 -12.24 8.45
C THR A 5 11.18 -11.87 7.45
N ASP A 6 10.91 -12.10 6.19
CA ASP A 6 11.76 -11.61 5.13
C ASP A 6 11.90 -10.09 5.29
N LYS A 7 13.08 -9.60 4.97
CA LYS A 7 13.42 -8.17 5.08
C LYS A 7 12.49 -7.25 4.27
N THR A 8 11.63 -7.81 3.44
CA THR A 8 10.67 -7.08 2.62
C THR A 8 9.35 -6.77 3.33
N GLY A 9 9.14 -7.31 4.54
CA GLY A 9 7.90 -7.08 5.29
C GLY A 9 6.65 -7.69 4.66
N VAL A 10 6.80 -8.44 3.59
CA VAL A 10 5.70 -9.13 2.92
C VAL A 10 5.65 -10.57 3.42
N ASP A 11 4.45 -11.06 3.74
CA ASP A 11 4.26 -12.42 4.18
C ASP A 11 4.77 -13.39 3.09
N PRO A 12 5.74 -14.29 3.41
CA PRO A 12 6.24 -15.26 2.43
C PRO A 12 5.15 -16.13 1.79
N ARG A 13 4.02 -16.29 2.48
CA ARG A 13 2.88 -17.07 1.97
C ARG A 13 2.24 -16.36 0.78
N LEU A 14 2.15 -15.04 0.82
CA LEU A 14 1.62 -14.24 -0.28
C LEU A 14 2.52 -14.33 -1.51
N THR A 15 3.83 -14.33 -1.29
CA THR A 15 4.82 -14.46 -2.36
C THR A 15 4.75 -15.83 -3.04
N ALA A 16 4.67 -16.89 -2.24
CA ALA A 16 4.60 -18.26 -2.77
C ALA A 16 3.30 -18.51 -3.54
N ALA A 17 2.17 -18.04 -3.02
CA ALA A 17 0.87 -18.24 -3.66
C ALA A 17 0.78 -17.54 -5.03
N VAL A 18 1.42 -16.40 -5.17
CA VAL A 18 1.42 -15.64 -6.42
C VAL A 18 2.19 -16.37 -7.54
N GLN A 19 3.23 -17.12 -7.18
CA GLN A 19 4.02 -17.83 -8.17
C GLN A 19 3.24 -18.97 -8.86
N ASP A 20 2.24 -19.50 -8.18
CA ASP A 20 1.40 -20.60 -8.68
C ASP A 20 0.11 -20.10 -9.35
N ALA A 21 -0.15 -18.79 -9.34
CA ALA A 21 -1.37 -18.24 -9.92
C ALA A 21 -1.32 -18.28 -11.45
N ASP A 22 -2.39 -18.78 -12.07
CA ASP A 22 -2.54 -18.76 -13.52
C ASP A 22 -2.87 -17.33 -13.99
N PRO A 23 -2.02 -16.73 -14.85
CA PRO A 23 -2.28 -15.37 -15.34
C PRO A 23 -3.62 -15.21 -16.04
N GLN A 24 -4.13 -16.28 -16.66
CA GLN A 24 -5.41 -16.23 -17.38
C GLN A 24 -6.62 -16.13 -16.45
N GLN A 25 -6.45 -16.37 -15.15
CA GLN A 25 -7.51 -16.20 -14.16
C GLN A 25 -7.84 -14.74 -13.88
N PHE A 26 -6.91 -13.84 -14.18
CA PHE A 26 -7.08 -12.41 -13.89
C PHE A 26 -7.85 -11.72 -15.01
N PRO A 27 -8.90 -10.95 -14.68
CA PRO A 27 -9.75 -10.35 -15.70
C PRO A 27 -9.06 -9.24 -16.46
N VAL A 28 -9.44 -9.10 -17.72
CA VAL A 28 -9.03 -7.98 -18.58
C VAL A 28 -10.28 -7.37 -19.18
N ARG A 29 -10.18 -6.13 -19.63
CA ARG A 29 -11.29 -5.45 -20.31
C ARG A 29 -11.41 -6.00 -21.73
N GLU A 30 -12.59 -5.81 -22.30
CA GLU A 30 -12.85 -6.16 -23.70
C GLU A 30 -11.83 -5.46 -24.61
N GLY A 31 -11.20 -6.24 -25.49
CA GLY A 31 -10.19 -5.74 -26.40
C GLY A 31 -8.77 -5.78 -25.86
N GLU A 32 -8.57 -6.10 -24.60
CA GLU A 32 -7.24 -6.28 -24.03
C GLU A 32 -6.78 -7.73 -24.15
N ASP A 33 -5.48 -7.92 -24.37
CA ASP A 33 -4.88 -9.26 -24.35
C ASP A 33 -4.88 -9.82 -22.93
N PRO A 34 -5.00 -11.15 -22.75
CA PRO A 34 -4.91 -11.77 -21.43
C PRO A 34 -3.57 -11.45 -20.76
N TRP A 35 -3.57 -11.47 -19.41
CA TRP A 35 -2.34 -11.31 -18.66
C TRP A 35 -1.34 -12.39 -19.03
N THR A 36 -0.07 -11.99 -19.18
CA THR A 36 1.05 -12.93 -19.30
C THR A 36 1.70 -13.10 -17.93
N GLN A 37 2.43 -14.19 -17.75
CA GLN A 37 3.17 -14.42 -16.52
C GLN A 37 4.18 -13.30 -16.25
N GLU A 38 4.86 -12.84 -17.30
CA GLU A 38 5.85 -11.75 -17.20
C GLU A 38 5.21 -10.45 -16.71
N GLU A 39 4.05 -10.11 -17.25
CA GLU A 39 3.32 -8.89 -16.86
C GLU A 39 2.85 -8.98 -15.41
N LEU A 40 2.34 -10.13 -15.00
CA LEU A 40 1.90 -10.35 -13.63
C LEU A 40 3.07 -10.30 -12.65
N ASP A 41 4.20 -10.92 -13.02
CA ASP A 41 5.43 -10.91 -12.21
C ASP A 41 5.97 -9.48 -12.04
N GLU A 42 5.90 -8.67 -13.08
CA GLU A 42 6.33 -7.28 -13.04
C GLU A 42 5.47 -6.45 -12.08
N VAL A 43 4.15 -6.59 -12.16
CA VAL A 43 3.21 -5.93 -11.24
C VAL A 43 3.49 -6.37 -9.81
N ARG A 44 3.65 -7.66 -9.59
CA ARG A 44 3.94 -8.20 -8.26
C ARG A 44 5.25 -7.66 -7.71
N SER A 45 6.32 -7.63 -8.52
CA SER A 45 7.63 -7.10 -8.11
C SER A 45 7.53 -5.64 -7.73
N THR A 46 6.82 -4.84 -8.51
CA THR A 46 6.59 -3.42 -8.23
C THR A 46 5.88 -3.24 -6.89
N LEU A 47 4.83 -4.02 -6.64
CA LEU A 47 4.09 -3.97 -5.38
C LEU A 47 4.95 -4.42 -4.19
N GLN A 48 5.76 -5.46 -4.36
CA GLN A 48 6.65 -5.95 -3.29
C GLN A 48 7.73 -4.92 -2.94
N GLU A 49 8.32 -4.28 -3.93
CA GLU A 49 9.32 -3.22 -3.73
C GLU A 49 8.68 -2.01 -3.02
N GLU A 50 7.49 -1.64 -3.44
CA GLU A 50 6.75 -0.54 -2.81
C GLU A 50 6.37 -0.87 -1.37
N ALA A 51 5.94 -2.11 -1.11
CA ALA A 51 5.64 -2.57 0.25
C ALA A 51 6.87 -2.49 1.16
N ALA A 52 8.03 -2.92 0.67
CA ALA A 52 9.28 -2.87 1.44
C ALA A 52 9.66 -1.42 1.78
N ARG A 53 9.57 -0.52 0.80
CA ARG A 53 9.86 0.90 0.99
C ARG A 53 8.90 1.53 2.01
N LEU A 54 7.63 1.28 1.86
CA LEU A 54 6.60 1.82 2.76
C LEU A 54 6.73 1.26 4.18
N HIS A 55 7.08 0.00 4.30
CA HIS A 55 7.31 -0.63 5.61
C HIS A 55 8.44 0.09 6.36
N THR A 56 9.53 0.41 5.68
CA THR A 56 10.64 1.18 6.24
C THR A 56 10.19 2.60 6.62
N GLU A 57 9.44 3.28 5.74
CA GLU A 57 8.92 4.61 6.01
C GLU A 57 8.01 4.65 7.23
N VAL A 58 7.13 3.65 7.38
CA VAL A 58 6.26 3.54 8.56
C VAL A 58 7.08 3.37 9.83
N ALA A 59 8.07 2.48 9.81
CA ALA A 59 8.93 2.24 10.98
C ALA A 59 9.69 3.50 11.38
N GLU A 60 10.26 4.21 10.42
CA GLU A 60 10.99 5.47 10.68
C GLU A 60 10.05 6.56 11.21
N ALA A 61 8.87 6.70 10.60
CA ALA A 61 7.90 7.70 11.04
C ALA A 61 7.38 7.42 12.45
N GLU A 62 7.17 6.16 12.79
CA GLU A 62 6.75 5.77 14.14
C GLU A 62 7.86 6.04 15.17
N GLN A 63 9.11 5.80 14.79
CA GLN A 63 10.24 6.10 15.64
C GLN A 63 10.39 7.61 15.89
N ASP A 64 10.30 8.40 14.83
CA ASP A 64 10.38 9.87 14.90
C ASP A 64 9.24 10.42 15.77
N LEU A 65 8.04 9.90 15.62
CA LEU A 65 6.88 10.31 16.43
C LEU A 65 7.09 9.95 17.90
N ALA A 66 7.63 8.76 18.18
CA ALA A 66 7.91 8.33 19.55
C ALA A 66 8.97 9.22 20.22
N GLU A 67 10.00 9.63 19.47
CA GLU A 67 11.03 10.56 19.96
C GLU A 67 10.44 11.93 20.27
N LEU A 68 9.59 12.47 19.37
CA LEU A 68 8.90 13.73 19.59
C LEU A 68 8.02 13.68 20.84
N MET A 69 7.31 12.60 21.06
CA MET A 69 6.44 12.43 22.23
C MET A 69 7.25 12.33 23.53
N ARG A 70 8.42 11.70 23.49
CA ARG A 70 9.32 11.65 24.66
C ARG A 70 9.88 13.02 25.01
N ASP A 71 10.34 13.77 24.01
CA ASP A 71 10.86 15.11 24.19
C ASP A 71 9.79 16.04 24.79
N TYR A 72 8.55 15.84 24.43
CA TYR A 72 7.41 16.57 24.99
C TYR A 72 7.19 16.28 26.47
N GLY A 73 7.35 15.04 26.88
CA GLY A 73 7.19 14.63 28.29
C GLY A 73 8.26 15.23 29.21
N ASP A 74 9.44 15.52 28.67
CA ASP A 74 10.58 16.08 29.40
C ASP A 74 10.63 17.61 29.32
N GLY A 75 9.77 18.24 28.52
CA GLY A 75 9.80 19.68 28.25
C GLY A 75 8.98 20.55 29.21
N ALA A 76 8.95 20.23 30.51
CA ALA A 76 8.26 21.04 31.49
C ALA A 76 8.94 22.40 31.64
N GLY A 77 8.38 23.45 31.05
CA GLY A 77 8.92 24.81 31.16
C GLY A 77 9.16 25.52 29.83
N ASP A 78 8.81 24.88 28.70
CA ASP A 78 8.88 25.53 27.40
C ASP A 78 7.84 26.65 27.33
N ASP A 79 8.17 27.75 26.62
CA ASP A 79 7.22 28.82 26.44
C ASP A 79 6.13 28.42 25.42
N GLN A 80 5.06 29.20 25.34
CA GLN A 80 3.90 28.88 24.50
C GLN A 80 4.22 28.83 23.00
N ALA A 81 5.21 29.58 22.54
CA ALA A 81 5.61 29.59 21.13
C ALA A 81 6.30 28.26 20.76
N ASP A 82 7.18 27.78 21.63
CA ASP A 82 7.87 26.50 21.42
C ASP A 82 6.89 25.33 21.54
N ALA A 83 5.95 25.38 22.45
CA ALA A 83 4.91 24.38 22.60
C ALA A 83 4.01 24.30 21.36
N GLY A 84 3.66 25.46 20.75
CA GLY A 84 2.86 25.52 19.52
C GLY A 84 3.61 24.94 18.33
N SER A 85 4.89 25.27 18.15
CA SER A 85 5.73 24.73 17.06
C SER A 85 5.90 23.24 17.19
N ALA A 86 6.13 22.74 18.39
CA ALA A 86 6.33 21.33 18.65
C ALA A 86 5.03 20.51 18.45
N THR A 87 3.85 21.11 18.76
CA THR A 87 2.56 20.49 18.48
C THR A 87 2.33 20.35 16.97
N LEU A 88 2.65 21.39 16.21
CA LEU A 88 2.53 21.37 14.75
C LEU A 88 3.43 20.30 14.14
N GLU A 89 4.69 20.22 14.59
CA GLU A 89 5.64 19.22 14.13
C GLU A 89 5.13 17.80 14.41
N ARG A 90 4.60 17.55 15.61
CA ARG A 90 3.99 16.26 15.97
C ARG A 90 2.80 15.92 15.07
N GLU A 91 1.94 16.89 14.78
CA GLU A 91 0.79 16.70 13.90
C GLU A 91 1.22 16.35 12.47
N GLN A 92 2.27 16.99 11.98
CA GLN A 92 2.83 16.70 10.66
C GLN A 92 3.42 15.30 10.60
N GLU A 93 4.20 14.90 11.61
CA GLU A 93 4.76 13.56 11.68
C GLU A 93 3.68 12.48 11.78
N LEU A 94 2.64 12.74 12.55
CA LEU A 94 1.49 11.84 12.66
C LEU A 94 0.77 11.68 11.32
N SER A 95 0.58 12.77 10.58
CA SER A 95 -0.06 12.75 9.26
C SER A 95 0.76 11.96 8.25
N LEU A 96 2.08 12.13 8.26
CA LEU A 96 2.99 11.39 7.40
C LEU A 96 2.96 9.88 7.72
N ALA A 97 3.00 9.54 9.00
CA ALA A 97 2.93 8.14 9.44
C ALA A 97 1.62 7.49 9.02
N ASN A 98 0.49 8.18 9.21
CA ASN A 98 -0.83 7.68 8.82
C ASN A 98 -0.95 7.50 7.31
N ASN A 99 -0.41 8.44 6.53
CA ASN A 99 -0.41 8.35 5.07
C ASN A 99 0.40 7.14 4.59
N SER A 100 1.58 6.94 5.14
CA SER A 100 2.43 5.78 4.79
C SER A 100 1.77 4.45 5.17
N ARG A 101 1.12 4.38 6.33
CA ARG A 101 0.37 3.19 6.76
C ARG A 101 -0.78 2.88 5.80
N GLU A 102 -1.50 3.91 5.38
CA GLU A 102 -2.63 3.76 4.45
C GLU A 102 -2.17 3.26 3.09
N LEU A 103 -1.08 3.80 2.57
CA LEU A 103 -0.47 3.33 1.33
C LEU A 103 0.01 1.89 1.45
N LEU A 104 0.65 1.54 2.58
CA LEU A 104 1.09 0.17 2.84
C LEU A 104 -0.08 -0.81 2.86
N GLN A 105 -1.20 -0.42 3.47
CA GLN A 105 -2.42 -1.23 3.46
C GLN A 105 -2.94 -1.47 2.04
N GLN A 106 -2.91 -0.44 1.20
CA GLN A 106 -3.34 -0.55 -0.20
C GLN A 106 -2.46 -1.50 -0.99
N VAL A 107 -1.15 -1.41 -0.80
CA VAL A 107 -0.19 -2.29 -1.49
C VAL A 107 -0.35 -3.74 -1.01
N THR A 108 -0.46 -3.94 0.29
CA THR A 108 -0.67 -5.26 0.90
C THR A 108 -1.98 -5.88 0.40
N HIS A 109 -3.03 -5.09 0.34
CA HIS A 109 -4.33 -5.53 -0.17
C HIS A 109 -4.23 -5.98 -1.64
N ALA A 110 -3.51 -5.23 -2.47
CA ALA A 110 -3.29 -5.63 -3.86
C ALA A 110 -2.55 -6.96 -3.96
N LEU A 111 -1.50 -7.15 -3.15
CA LEU A 111 -0.74 -8.41 -3.11
C LEU A 111 -1.61 -9.58 -2.64
N GLU A 112 -2.48 -9.37 -1.66
CA GLU A 112 -3.43 -10.38 -1.19
C GLU A 112 -4.41 -10.78 -2.30
N ARG A 113 -4.89 -9.82 -3.07
CA ARG A 113 -5.81 -10.08 -4.18
C ARG A 113 -5.13 -10.85 -5.31
N ILE A 114 -3.86 -10.59 -5.58
CA ILE A 114 -3.09 -11.40 -6.52
C ILE A 114 -3.01 -12.85 -6.01
N ALA A 115 -2.73 -13.01 -4.72
CA ALA A 115 -2.60 -14.34 -4.10
C ALA A 115 -3.91 -15.13 -4.12
N ASP A 116 -5.06 -14.47 -3.92
CA ASP A 116 -6.36 -15.16 -3.88
C ASP A 116 -7.07 -15.20 -5.24
N GLY A 117 -6.48 -14.62 -6.29
CA GLY A 117 -7.02 -14.66 -7.64
C GLY A 117 -8.09 -13.62 -7.95
N THR A 118 -8.32 -12.66 -7.06
CA THR A 118 -9.35 -11.61 -7.25
C THR A 118 -8.79 -10.30 -7.80
N TYR A 119 -7.49 -10.21 -8.00
CA TYR A 119 -6.83 -9.01 -8.51
C TYR A 119 -7.38 -8.63 -9.89
N GLY A 120 -7.67 -7.35 -10.06
CA GLY A 120 -8.16 -6.82 -11.34
C GLY A 120 -9.67 -6.64 -11.43
N ASN A 121 -10.42 -7.13 -10.46
CA ASN A 121 -11.86 -6.86 -10.37
C ASN A 121 -12.12 -5.58 -9.60
N CYS A 122 -12.96 -4.70 -10.15
CA CYS A 122 -13.38 -3.50 -9.43
C CYS A 122 -14.15 -3.89 -8.17
N GLU A 123 -13.75 -3.36 -7.03
CA GLU A 123 -14.41 -3.66 -5.75
C GLU A 123 -15.80 -3.06 -5.64
N SER A 124 -16.13 -2.08 -6.47
CA SER A 124 -17.44 -1.42 -6.45
C SER A 124 -18.45 -2.09 -7.38
N CYS A 125 -18.09 -2.31 -8.65
CA CYS A 125 -19.03 -2.80 -9.65
C CYS A 125 -18.77 -4.25 -10.12
N GLY A 126 -17.64 -4.84 -9.72
CA GLY A 126 -17.27 -6.20 -10.12
C GLY A 126 -16.74 -6.36 -11.53
N GLN A 127 -16.71 -5.29 -12.32
CA GLN A 127 -16.18 -5.33 -13.67
C GLN A 127 -14.65 -5.25 -13.67
N PRO A 128 -13.99 -5.71 -14.75
CA PRO A 128 -12.54 -5.60 -14.84
C PRO A 128 -12.07 -4.15 -14.77
N ILE A 129 -11.02 -3.91 -13.98
CA ILE A 129 -10.39 -2.58 -13.89
C ILE A 129 -9.69 -2.24 -15.21
N GLY A 130 -9.04 -3.22 -15.80
CA GLY A 130 -8.27 -3.08 -17.01
C GLY A 130 -6.79 -3.29 -16.78
N LYS A 131 -6.16 -4.10 -17.63
CA LYS A 131 -4.74 -4.43 -17.53
C LYS A 131 -3.85 -3.19 -17.63
N MET A 132 -4.13 -2.30 -18.61
CA MET A 132 -3.34 -1.08 -18.78
C MET A 132 -3.39 -0.18 -17.55
N ARG A 133 -4.58 -0.03 -16.97
CA ARG A 133 -4.74 0.77 -15.75
C ARG A 133 -3.97 0.17 -14.57
N LEU A 134 -4.01 -1.15 -14.43
CA LEU A 134 -3.30 -1.84 -13.35
C LEU A 134 -1.78 -1.82 -13.54
N GLN A 135 -1.30 -1.82 -14.77
CA GLN A 135 0.13 -1.67 -15.04
C GLN A 135 0.63 -0.27 -14.67
N ALA A 136 -0.21 0.75 -14.88
CA ALA A 136 0.10 2.13 -14.48
C ALA A 136 -0.12 2.37 -12.98
N PHE A 137 -1.17 1.77 -12.42
CA PHE A 137 -1.57 1.94 -11.02
C PHE A 137 -1.85 0.58 -10.38
N PRO A 138 -0.81 -0.17 -9.99
CA PRO A 138 -0.99 -1.53 -9.48
C PRO A 138 -1.86 -1.65 -8.23
N ARG A 139 -1.99 -0.59 -7.44
CA ARG A 139 -2.82 -0.54 -6.23
C ARG A 139 -4.29 -0.26 -6.50
N ALA A 140 -4.67 0.00 -7.73
CA ALA A 140 -6.04 0.39 -8.06
C ALA A 140 -7.03 -0.71 -7.65
N THR A 141 -8.10 -0.32 -6.98
CA THR A 141 -9.19 -1.21 -6.55
C THR A 141 -10.51 -0.90 -7.26
N LEU A 142 -10.55 0.22 -7.99
CA LEU A 142 -11.74 0.68 -8.69
C LEU A 142 -11.43 0.87 -10.17
N CYS A 143 -12.39 0.56 -11.03
CA CYS A 143 -12.31 0.90 -12.44
C CYS A 143 -12.43 2.44 -12.58
N LEU A 144 -12.08 2.95 -13.76
CA LEU A 144 -12.08 4.39 -14.02
C LEU A 144 -13.44 5.02 -13.73
N THR A 145 -14.51 4.38 -14.16
CA THR A 145 -15.88 4.88 -13.94
C THR A 145 -16.24 5.00 -12.47
N CYS A 146 -15.95 3.96 -11.69
CA CYS A 146 -16.22 3.97 -10.24
C CYS A 146 -15.33 4.96 -9.50
N LYS A 147 -14.08 5.10 -9.91
CA LYS A 147 -13.16 6.08 -9.34
C LYS A 147 -13.67 7.51 -9.57
N GLN A 148 -14.12 7.81 -10.76
CA GLN A 148 -14.70 9.12 -11.09
C GLN A 148 -15.96 9.40 -10.27
N LYS A 149 -16.81 8.40 -10.06
CA LYS A 149 -18.00 8.55 -9.20
C LYS A 149 -17.63 8.85 -7.75
N GLN A 150 -16.60 8.19 -7.25
CA GLN A 150 -16.11 8.43 -5.89
C GLN A 150 -15.59 9.85 -5.71
N GLU A 151 -14.86 10.37 -6.70
CA GLU A 151 -14.29 11.71 -6.66
C GLU A 151 -15.33 12.83 -6.77
N ARG A 152 -16.50 12.54 -7.32
CA ARG A 152 -17.60 13.50 -7.45
C ARG A 152 -18.43 13.70 -6.17
N ARG A 153 -18.19 12.90 -5.16
CA ARG A 153 -18.94 12.98 -3.89
C ARG A 153 -18.31 13.93 -2.89
#